data_3c254a656dc3c9925386974eb4bc8ae6
#
_entry.id   3c254a656dc3c9925386974eb4bc8ae6
#
_cell.length_a   1.000
_cell.length_b   1.000
_cell.length_c   1.000
_cell.angle_alpha   90.00
_cell.angle_beta   90.00
_cell.angle_gamma   90.00
#
_symmetry.space_group_name_H-M   'P 1'
#
loop_
_entity.id
_entity.type
_entity.pdbx_description
1 polymer ?
#
loop_
_entity_poly.entity_id
_entity_poly.type
_entity_poly.pdbx_seq_one_letter_code
_entity_poly.pdbx_strand_id
1 'polypeptide(L)'
;MTVTAVPKPGVQERILLHLRDYVDHAEKVEVPFALSQMGIANAVSIARSNVPRAISGLRDQGYLLEKQAHVTGVSRKRKAYFLTDEGAKLADDIWSKVGKQNVRVIGKDGRASTMELAEALENTDLPLRHVDVIRYLDDSGTIDLSVLSADLIERDLSKHIEKQLVTSLSDLPRTRRFYGRELELENMVNLLEHQSGSILVPGIAGIGKTSLSAKLIESFTHRRNLLYHRCQDWEGSRAFLEAMAEWLSAMGSDDLSDYLASSPVPQPQMAVNLMSEALSTSPALVVIDDLHKVGDETLISVLRGLSLKIPELENVGLVMFSRSFRMVVPESDTSGRIVTLVMPLDGLDQEASRKILTTMKDIDMPQFLHIHNLSRGHPLVLELINRGSVGGTFHETLEAFVEKEIFSRLSGAEKRLLGAIAVFREPMPLEAISGMDMETDPVSYTHLRAHET
;
A
#
# COMPACT_ATOMS: atom_id res chain seq x y z
N MET A 1 -27.22 18.65 32.72
CA MET A 1 -27.76 19.24 31.48
C MET A 1 -27.37 18.28 30.35
N THR A 2 -28.35 17.77 29.64
CA THR A 2 -28.14 16.89 28.50
C THR A 2 -27.54 17.73 27.36
N VAL A 3 -26.31 17.45 26.96
CA VAL A 3 -25.69 18.07 25.78
C VAL A 3 -26.46 17.56 24.58
N THR A 4 -27.15 18.45 23.89
CA THR A 4 -27.84 18.17 22.64
C THR A 4 -26.79 17.91 21.58
N ALA A 5 -27.01 16.90 20.70
CA ALA A 5 -26.11 16.59 19.62
C ALA A 5 -25.72 17.85 18.83
N VAL A 6 -24.44 18.17 18.78
CA VAL A 6 -23.92 19.34 18.07
C VAL A 6 -23.93 19.05 16.57
N PRO A 7 -24.71 19.81 15.74
CA PRO A 7 -24.72 19.57 14.31
C PRO A 7 -23.35 19.89 13.70
N LYS A 8 -22.69 18.86 13.13
CA LYS A 8 -21.40 19.02 12.45
C LYS A 8 -21.57 19.86 11.18
N PRO A 9 -20.71 20.86 10.94
CA PRO A 9 -20.72 21.64 9.72
C PRO A 9 -20.58 20.76 8.46
N GLY A 10 -21.29 21.15 7.41
CA GLY A 10 -21.23 20.48 6.11
C GLY A 10 -19.83 20.56 5.47
N VAL A 11 -19.61 19.79 4.40
CA VAL A 11 -18.29 19.73 3.73
C VAL A 11 -17.81 21.11 3.26
N GLN A 12 -18.69 21.90 2.65
CA GLN A 12 -18.35 23.24 2.18
C GLN A 12 -18.04 24.19 3.34
N GLU A 13 -18.79 24.13 4.42
CA GLU A 13 -18.54 24.92 5.63
C GLU A 13 -17.20 24.56 6.27
N ARG A 14 -16.84 23.28 6.32
CA ARG A 14 -15.53 22.84 6.82
C ARG A 14 -14.38 23.32 5.94
N ILE A 15 -14.56 23.38 4.61
CA ILE A 15 -13.57 23.94 3.68
C ILE A 15 -13.38 25.43 3.97
N LEU A 16 -14.44 26.19 4.15
CA LEU A 16 -14.38 27.62 4.49
C LEU A 16 -13.65 27.85 5.82
N LEU A 17 -14.00 27.08 6.86
CA LEU A 17 -13.33 27.15 8.16
C LEU A 17 -11.85 26.76 8.09
N HIS A 18 -11.50 25.76 7.27
CA HIS A 18 -10.10 25.39 7.06
C HIS A 18 -9.31 26.53 6.38
N LEU A 19 -9.86 27.12 5.33
CA LEU A 19 -9.18 28.17 4.58
C LEU A 19 -9.11 29.51 5.35
N ARG A 20 -10.00 29.73 6.31
CA ARG A 20 -9.97 30.86 7.23
C ARG A 20 -8.66 30.98 7.99
N ASP A 21 -8.09 29.85 8.41
CA ASP A 21 -6.80 29.80 9.14
C ASP A 21 -5.60 30.20 8.27
N TYR A 22 -5.80 30.45 6.96
CA TYR A 22 -4.76 30.78 5.99
C TYR A 22 -5.01 32.09 5.22
N VAL A 23 -5.90 32.97 5.69
CA VAL A 23 -6.23 34.25 5.01
C VAL A 23 -4.97 35.09 4.75
N ASP A 24 -4.03 35.13 5.69
CA ASP A 24 -2.77 35.91 5.59
C ASP A 24 -1.78 35.39 4.53
N HIS A 25 -2.12 34.28 3.84
CA HIS A 25 -1.25 33.69 2.82
C HIS A 25 -1.65 34.04 1.40
N ALA A 26 -2.72 34.80 1.19
CA ALA A 26 -3.26 35.10 -0.14
C ALA A 26 -2.30 35.92 -1.04
N GLU A 27 -1.36 36.68 -0.45
CA GLU A 27 -0.38 37.51 -1.15
C GLU A 27 1.04 36.94 -1.14
N LYS A 28 1.27 35.77 -0.49
CA LYS A 28 2.59 35.17 -0.42
C LYS A 28 2.95 34.45 -1.72
N VAL A 29 4.23 34.51 -2.09
CA VAL A 29 4.78 33.83 -3.29
C VAL A 29 4.77 32.32 -3.12
N GLU A 30 5.04 31.86 -1.89
CA GLU A 30 5.00 30.46 -1.50
C GLU A 30 3.90 30.25 -0.46
N VAL A 31 3.06 29.25 -0.69
CA VAL A 31 1.87 28.98 0.13
C VAL A 31 1.91 27.59 0.75
N PRO A 32 1.33 27.43 1.94
CA PRO A 32 1.24 26.12 2.58
C PRO A 32 0.52 25.10 1.72
N PHE A 33 0.97 23.83 1.81
CA PHE A 33 0.31 22.71 1.15
C PHE A 33 -1.18 22.58 1.51
N ALA A 34 -1.56 22.99 2.72
CA ALA A 34 -2.93 23.03 3.21
C ALA A 34 -3.92 23.74 2.27
N LEU A 35 -3.44 24.68 1.45
CA LEU A 35 -4.25 25.42 0.46
C LEU A 35 -4.43 24.67 -0.87
N SER A 36 -3.76 23.54 -1.08
CA SER A 36 -3.94 22.67 -2.26
C SER A 36 -5.19 21.79 -2.14
N GLN A 37 -5.66 21.22 -3.25
CA GLN A 37 -6.78 20.25 -3.23
C GLN A 37 -6.54 19.08 -2.26
N MET A 38 -5.31 18.56 -2.22
CA MET A 38 -4.95 17.46 -1.35
C MET A 38 -4.93 17.91 0.12
N GLY A 39 -4.34 19.07 0.40
CA GLY A 39 -4.31 19.64 1.75
C GLY A 39 -5.71 19.89 2.30
N ILE A 40 -6.61 20.42 1.47
CA ILE A 40 -8.04 20.59 1.81
C ILE A 40 -8.70 19.23 2.08
N ALA A 41 -8.50 18.22 1.19
CA ALA A 41 -9.06 16.88 1.37
C ALA A 41 -8.71 16.29 2.73
N ASN A 42 -7.43 16.38 3.08
CA ASN A 42 -6.90 15.86 4.34
C ASN A 42 -7.44 16.61 5.56
N ALA A 43 -7.48 17.94 5.48
CA ALA A 43 -7.97 18.77 6.59
C ALA A 43 -9.45 18.53 6.92
N VAL A 44 -10.29 18.46 5.89
CA VAL A 44 -11.74 18.27 6.09
C VAL A 44 -12.20 16.81 6.08
N SER A 45 -11.25 15.87 5.97
CA SER A 45 -11.50 14.41 6.01
C SER A 45 -12.52 13.93 4.95
N ILE A 46 -12.28 14.28 3.68
CA ILE A 46 -13.09 13.82 2.54
C ILE A 46 -12.20 13.16 1.49
N ALA A 47 -12.79 12.28 0.67
CA ALA A 47 -12.07 11.70 -0.46
C ALA A 47 -11.64 12.80 -1.44
N ARG A 48 -10.40 12.73 -1.96
CA ARG A 48 -9.84 13.69 -2.92
C ARG A 48 -10.76 13.92 -4.13
N SER A 49 -11.43 12.88 -4.62
CA SER A 49 -12.38 12.94 -5.74
C SER A 49 -13.58 13.87 -5.48
N ASN A 50 -13.92 14.12 -4.21
CA ASN A 50 -15.05 14.98 -3.83
C ASN A 50 -14.66 16.47 -3.70
N VAL A 51 -13.36 16.76 -3.54
CA VAL A 51 -12.86 18.13 -3.37
C VAL A 51 -13.16 19.03 -4.56
N PRO A 52 -12.91 18.63 -5.84
CA PRO A 52 -13.20 19.48 -6.98
C PRO A 52 -14.66 19.94 -7.04
N ARG A 53 -15.61 19.05 -6.73
CA ARG A 53 -17.03 19.34 -6.73
C ARG A 53 -17.43 20.36 -5.63
N ALA A 54 -16.88 20.16 -4.42
CA ALA A 54 -17.15 21.05 -3.30
C ALA A 54 -16.55 22.45 -3.53
N ILE A 55 -15.31 22.52 -4.05
CA ILE A 55 -14.62 23.77 -4.38
C ILE A 55 -15.32 24.50 -5.53
N SER A 56 -15.75 23.80 -6.59
CA SER A 56 -16.47 24.42 -7.70
C SER A 56 -17.73 25.13 -7.20
N GLY A 57 -18.50 24.48 -6.33
CA GLY A 57 -19.70 25.11 -5.75
C GLY A 57 -19.40 26.41 -4.97
N LEU A 58 -18.33 26.40 -4.16
CA LEU A 58 -17.92 27.60 -3.41
C LEU A 58 -17.34 28.69 -4.30
N ARG A 59 -16.62 28.34 -5.35
CA ARG A 59 -16.06 29.27 -6.33
C ARG A 59 -17.18 29.91 -7.16
N ASP A 60 -18.15 29.12 -7.63
CA ASP A 60 -19.29 29.61 -8.42
C ASP A 60 -20.20 30.56 -7.61
N GLN A 61 -20.19 30.44 -6.28
CA GLN A 61 -20.85 31.35 -5.34
C GLN A 61 -19.99 32.57 -4.97
N GLY A 62 -18.76 32.67 -5.50
CA GLY A 62 -17.87 33.80 -5.27
C GLY A 62 -17.12 33.79 -3.93
N TYR A 63 -17.13 32.67 -3.18
CA TYR A 63 -16.45 32.58 -1.87
C TYR A 63 -14.98 32.15 -1.94
N LEU A 64 -14.55 31.58 -3.09
CA LEU A 64 -13.19 31.12 -3.28
C LEU A 64 -12.53 31.71 -4.53
N LEU A 65 -11.23 31.96 -4.41
CA LEU A 65 -10.32 32.27 -5.51
C LEU A 65 -9.37 31.07 -5.74
N GLU A 66 -9.19 30.71 -7.02
CA GLU A 66 -8.19 29.74 -7.45
C GLU A 66 -6.99 30.48 -8.07
N LYS A 67 -5.78 30.23 -7.58
CA LYS A 67 -4.53 30.78 -8.11
C LYS A 67 -3.50 29.67 -8.35
N GLN A 68 -2.63 29.87 -9.32
CA GLN A 68 -1.42 29.05 -9.48
C GLN A 68 -0.32 29.61 -8.56
N ALA A 69 0.07 28.84 -7.55
CA ALA A 69 1.06 29.27 -6.55
C ALA A 69 2.16 28.21 -6.36
N HIS A 70 3.33 28.65 -5.90
CA HIS A 70 4.34 27.74 -5.38
C HIS A 70 3.87 27.22 -4.03
N VAL A 71 3.66 25.91 -3.96
CA VAL A 71 3.21 25.25 -2.73
C VAL A 71 4.44 24.69 -2.03
N THR A 72 4.59 24.96 -0.73
CA THR A 72 5.71 24.47 0.08
C THR A 72 5.89 22.95 -0.06
N GLY A 73 7.11 22.53 -0.41
CA GLY A 73 7.44 21.14 -0.62
C GLY A 73 7.10 20.59 -2.01
N VAL A 74 6.68 21.46 -2.97
CA VAL A 74 6.37 21.05 -4.35
C VAL A 74 7.16 21.93 -5.33
N SER A 75 7.88 21.31 -6.26
CA SER A 75 8.78 21.98 -7.19
C SER A 75 8.07 22.82 -8.28
N ARG A 76 6.81 22.54 -8.59
CA ARG A 76 6.02 23.26 -9.61
C ARG A 76 4.83 23.98 -8.99
N LYS A 77 4.39 25.09 -9.65
CA LYS A 77 3.16 25.77 -9.28
C LYS A 77 1.95 24.82 -9.34
N ARG A 78 1.13 24.87 -8.32
CA ARG A 78 -0.11 24.10 -8.23
C ARG A 78 -1.30 25.03 -8.00
N LYS A 79 -2.49 24.52 -8.25
CA LYS A 79 -3.73 25.20 -7.88
C LYS A 79 -3.81 25.29 -6.36
N ALA A 80 -3.88 26.51 -5.86
CA ALA A 80 -4.13 26.85 -4.46
C ALA A 80 -5.41 27.64 -4.36
N TYR A 81 -6.13 27.47 -3.27
CA TYR A 81 -7.46 28.03 -3.03
C TYR A 81 -7.44 28.97 -1.84
N PHE A 82 -8.02 30.15 -2.03
CA PHE A 82 -8.06 31.22 -1.05
C PHE A 82 -9.47 31.71 -0.88
N LEU A 83 -9.79 32.23 0.32
CA LEU A 83 -11.06 32.90 0.54
C LEU A 83 -11.08 34.26 -0.16
N THR A 84 -12.26 34.65 -0.66
CA THR A 84 -12.57 36.02 -0.97
C THR A 84 -12.98 36.78 0.32
N ASP A 85 -13.15 38.09 0.27
CA ASP A 85 -13.65 38.87 1.42
C ASP A 85 -15.06 38.40 1.86
N GLU A 86 -15.91 38.03 0.90
CA GLU A 86 -17.21 37.42 1.19
C GLU A 86 -17.07 36.01 1.78
N GLY A 87 -16.12 35.21 1.25
CA GLY A 87 -15.82 33.90 1.78
C GLY A 87 -15.30 33.94 3.22
N ALA A 88 -14.44 34.92 3.54
CA ALA A 88 -13.90 35.13 4.89
C ALA A 88 -15.03 35.51 5.87
N LYS A 89 -15.89 36.47 5.49
CA LYS A 89 -17.08 36.86 6.30
C LYS A 89 -17.99 35.66 6.55
N LEU A 90 -18.26 34.85 5.52
CA LEU A 90 -19.10 33.67 5.68
C LEU A 90 -18.44 32.65 6.62
N ALA A 91 -17.13 32.44 6.54
CA ALA A 91 -16.40 31.57 7.45
C ALA A 91 -16.47 32.07 8.90
N ASP A 92 -16.36 33.38 9.12
CA ASP A 92 -16.51 34.01 10.44
C ASP A 92 -17.95 33.84 10.99
N ASP A 93 -18.96 33.99 10.15
CA ASP A 93 -20.38 33.78 10.54
C ASP A 93 -20.61 32.30 10.90
N ILE A 94 -20.05 31.35 10.14
CA ILE A 94 -20.14 29.93 10.44
C ILE A 94 -19.44 29.63 11.77
N TRP A 95 -18.23 30.15 11.99
CA TRP A 95 -17.52 29.95 13.25
C TRP A 95 -18.26 30.57 14.44
N SER A 96 -18.82 31.79 14.30
CA SER A 96 -19.61 32.44 15.34
C SER A 96 -20.82 31.62 15.79
N LYS A 97 -21.43 30.84 14.90
CA LYS A 97 -22.56 29.96 15.20
C LYS A 97 -22.10 28.65 15.84
N VAL A 98 -21.04 28.02 15.27
CA VAL A 98 -20.53 26.74 15.72
C VAL A 98 -19.76 26.88 17.04
N GLY A 99 -18.97 27.93 17.18
CA GLY A 99 -18.13 28.21 18.36
C GLY A 99 -18.92 28.46 19.67
N LYS A 100 -20.17 28.95 19.54
CA LYS A 100 -21.09 29.17 20.70
C LYS A 100 -21.80 27.92 21.20
N GLN A 101 -21.56 26.79 20.54
CA GLN A 101 -22.19 25.54 20.97
C GLN A 101 -21.46 24.96 22.21
N ASN A 102 -22.25 24.52 23.19
CA ASN A 102 -21.71 23.88 24.39
C ASN A 102 -21.25 22.47 24.04
N VAL A 103 -20.00 22.17 24.34
CA VAL A 103 -19.36 20.87 24.17
C VAL A 103 -18.85 20.35 25.51
N ARG A 104 -18.76 19.04 25.65
CA ARG A 104 -18.11 18.40 26.76
C ARG A 104 -16.65 18.18 26.44
N VAL A 105 -15.75 18.74 27.21
CA VAL A 105 -14.31 18.62 27.03
C VAL A 105 -13.73 17.74 28.15
N ILE A 106 -13.03 16.68 27.76
CA ILE A 106 -12.27 15.81 28.66
C ILE A 106 -10.82 16.28 28.63
N GLY A 107 -10.35 16.84 29.75
CA GLY A 107 -8.97 17.31 29.88
C GLY A 107 -7.93 16.19 29.89
N LYS A 108 -6.65 16.53 29.81
CA LYS A 108 -5.53 15.59 29.93
C LYS A 108 -5.48 14.89 31.29
N ASP A 109 -6.11 15.48 32.30
CA ASP A 109 -6.26 14.91 33.66
C ASP A 109 -7.49 14.01 33.79
N GLY A 110 -8.21 13.71 32.72
CA GLY A 110 -9.41 12.91 32.67
C GLY A 110 -10.68 13.59 33.24
N ARG A 111 -10.60 14.87 33.63
CA ARG A 111 -11.75 15.62 34.12
C ARG A 111 -12.58 16.15 32.97
N ALA A 112 -13.88 16.00 33.10
CA ALA A 112 -14.82 16.50 32.11
C ALA A 112 -15.37 17.87 32.56
N SER A 113 -15.34 18.85 31.66
CA SER A 113 -15.95 20.16 31.81
C SER A 113 -16.89 20.42 30.63
N THR A 114 -17.84 21.35 30.82
CA THR A 114 -18.72 21.82 29.73
C THR A 114 -18.44 23.28 29.49
N MET A 115 -18.10 23.65 28.25
CA MET A 115 -17.77 25.01 27.85
C MET A 115 -18.17 25.24 26.38
N GLU A 116 -18.14 26.46 25.92
CA GLU A 116 -18.34 26.77 24.49
C GLU A 116 -17.19 26.20 23.65
N LEU A 117 -17.46 25.77 22.43
CA LEU A 117 -16.47 25.21 21.52
C LEU A 117 -15.33 26.22 21.22
N ALA A 118 -15.65 27.50 21.11
CA ALA A 118 -14.67 28.57 20.94
C ALA A 118 -13.74 28.67 22.19
N GLU A 119 -14.32 28.61 23.37
CA GLU A 119 -13.57 28.60 24.63
C GLU A 119 -12.66 27.36 24.76
N ALA A 120 -13.14 26.20 24.30
CA ALA A 120 -12.33 24.98 24.28
C ALA A 120 -11.10 25.12 23.34
N LEU A 121 -11.23 25.86 22.24
CA LEU A 121 -10.10 26.15 21.35
C LEU A 121 -9.09 27.12 21.98
N GLU A 122 -9.58 28.17 22.66
CA GLU A 122 -8.73 29.21 23.27
C GLU A 122 -8.01 28.73 24.54
N ASN A 123 -8.67 27.87 25.34
CA ASN A 123 -8.14 27.38 26.62
C ASN A 123 -7.21 26.16 26.49
N THR A 124 -6.91 25.72 25.30
CA THR A 124 -5.95 24.62 25.10
C THR A 124 -4.59 25.15 24.70
N ASP A 125 -3.52 24.64 25.35
CA ASP A 125 -2.11 24.92 24.96
C ASP A 125 -1.72 24.25 23.62
N LEU A 126 -2.66 23.62 22.94
CA LEU A 126 -2.41 22.92 21.69
C LEU A 126 -2.65 23.84 20.49
N PRO A 127 -1.79 23.80 19.44
CA PRO A 127 -1.93 24.64 18.24
C PRO A 127 -3.07 24.12 17.34
N LEU A 128 -4.31 24.19 17.84
CA LEU A 128 -5.50 23.72 17.15
C LEU A 128 -6.03 24.75 16.16
N ARG A 129 -6.47 24.29 15.00
CA ARG A 129 -7.21 25.08 14.02
C ARG A 129 -8.71 24.83 14.18
N HIS A 130 -9.51 25.71 13.64
CA HIS A 130 -10.98 25.62 13.70
C HIS A 130 -11.52 24.28 13.19
N VAL A 131 -10.94 23.77 12.09
CA VAL A 131 -11.35 22.50 11.49
C VAL A 131 -10.91 21.28 12.33
N ASP A 132 -9.78 21.40 13.04
CA ASP A 132 -9.28 20.30 13.89
C ASP A 132 -10.26 20.05 15.06
N VAL A 133 -10.74 21.10 15.73
CA VAL A 133 -11.70 20.99 16.83
C VAL A 133 -13.00 20.31 16.38
N ILE A 134 -13.50 20.69 15.18
CA ILE A 134 -14.71 20.10 14.61
C ILE A 134 -14.51 18.61 14.27
N ARG A 135 -13.32 18.24 13.82
CA ARG A 135 -12.97 16.86 13.46
C ARG A 135 -12.99 15.93 14.66
N TYR A 136 -12.52 16.39 15.82
CA TYR A 136 -12.43 15.60 17.04
C TYR A 136 -13.69 15.67 17.91
N LEU A 137 -14.69 16.44 17.51
CA LEU A 137 -16.00 16.43 18.14
C LEU A 137 -16.72 15.12 17.77
N ASP A 138 -17.01 14.31 18.77
CA ASP A 138 -17.78 13.07 18.59
C ASP A 138 -19.28 13.34 18.35
N ASP A 139 -20.06 12.29 18.10
CA ASP A 139 -21.51 12.42 17.86
C ASP A 139 -22.29 12.75 19.15
N SER A 140 -21.67 12.64 20.31
CA SER A 140 -22.23 13.04 21.62
C SER A 140 -21.95 14.49 22.00
N GLY A 141 -21.16 15.21 21.15
CA GLY A 141 -20.72 16.57 21.46
C GLY A 141 -19.54 16.60 22.45
N THR A 142 -18.73 15.56 22.50
CA THR A 142 -17.56 15.45 23.39
C THR A 142 -16.27 15.61 22.61
N ILE A 143 -15.29 16.31 23.19
CA ILE A 143 -13.89 16.43 22.72
C ILE A 143 -12.98 15.86 23.79
N ASP A 144 -12.18 14.85 23.45
CA ASP A 144 -11.17 14.28 24.33
C ASP A 144 -9.79 14.87 24.00
N LEU A 145 -9.29 15.77 24.84
CA LEU A 145 -8.00 16.44 24.67
C LEU A 145 -6.81 15.49 24.86
N SER A 146 -6.98 14.33 25.49
CA SER A 146 -5.93 13.34 25.64
C SER A 146 -5.66 12.63 24.31
N VAL A 147 -6.72 12.22 23.60
CA VAL A 147 -6.64 11.63 22.27
C VAL A 147 -6.12 12.66 21.28
N LEU A 148 -6.62 13.87 21.35
CA LEU A 148 -6.25 14.98 20.47
C LEU A 148 -4.78 15.38 20.67
N SER A 149 -4.27 15.40 21.89
CA SER A 149 -2.85 15.69 22.17
C SER A 149 -1.92 14.59 21.66
N ALA A 150 -2.29 13.31 21.78
CA ALA A 150 -1.53 12.19 21.23
C ALA A 150 -1.45 12.28 19.70
N ASP A 151 -2.57 12.51 19.04
CA ASP A 151 -2.64 12.67 17.56
C ASP A 151 -1.85 13.90 17.07
N LEU A 152 -1.84 15.00 17.83
CA LEU A 152 -1.06 16.19 17.45
C LEU A 152 0.44 16.02 17.70
N ILE A 153 0.84 15.32 18.76
CA ILE A 153 2.24 14.97 19.00
C ILE A 153 2.71 14.02 17.89
N GLU A 154 1.90 13.03 17.53
CA GLU A 154 2.20 12.14 16.41
C GLU A 154 2.26 12.89 15.08
N ARG A 155 1.38 13.87 14.85
CA ARG A 155 1.41 14.78 13.70
C ARG A 155 2.57 15.78 13.72
N ASP A 156 2.99 16.30 14.86
CA ASP A 156 4.15 17.22 14.94
C ASP A 156 5.48 16.45 14.84
N LEU A 157 5.56 15.25 15.38
CA LEU A 157 6.66 14.31 15.07
C LEU A 157 6.67 13.96 13.58
N SER A 158 5.49 13.77 12.98
CA SER A 158 5.33 13.59 11.55
C SER A 158 5.64 14.88 10.76
N LYS A 159 5.33 16.08 11.23
CA LYS A 159 5.60 17.35 10.51
C LYS A 159 7.08 17.68 10.36
N HIS A 160 7.95 17.22 11.25
CA HIS A 160 9.39 17.26 11.04
C HIS A 160 9.87 16.23 9.99
N ILE A 161 8.96 15.35 9.52
CA ILE A 161 9.16 14.29 8.52
C ILE A 161 8.19 14.45 7.32
N GLU A 162 7.14 15.27 7.41
CA GLU A 162 6.10 15.43 6.35
C GLU A 162 6.58 16.26 5.13
N LYS A 163 7.41 15.66 4.31
CA LYS A 163 7.06 15.51 2.88
C LYS A 163 5.84 14.59 2.87
N GLN A 164 4.70 15.10 2.43
CA GLN A 164 3.44 14.36 2.45
C GLN A 164 3.61 13.05 1.69
N LEU A 165 3.56 11.92 2.40
CA LEU A 165 3.76 10.61 1.81
C LEU A 165 2.59 10.28 0.86
N VAL A 166 2.92 9.92 -0.36
CA VAL A 166 1.96 9.57 -1.40
C VAL A 166 1.75 8.07 -1.41
N THR A 167 0.49 7.64 -1.34
CA THR A 167 0.15 6.22 -1.41
C THR A 167 -0.73 5.92 -2.62
N SER A 168 -0.36 4.92 -3.40
CA SER A 168 -1.15 4.34 -4.50
C SER A 168 -1.37 2.86 -4.22
N LEU A 169 -2.50 2.52 -3.59
CA LEU A 169 -2.81 1.19 -3.04
C LEU A 169 -4.18 0.68 -3.52
N SER A 170 -4.67 1.12 -4.67
CA SER A 170 -6.01 0.81 -5.19
C SER A 170 -6.30 -0.69 -5.30
N ASP A 171 -5.29 -1.48 -5.68
CA ASP A 171 -5.41 -2.92 -5.92
C ASP A 171 -4.96 -3.78 -4.74
N LEU A 172 -4.63 -3.16 -3.60
CA LEU A 172 -4.17 -3.87 -2.43
C LEU A 172 -5.34 -4.63 -1.76
N PRO A 173 -5.30 -5.96 -1.69
CA PRO A 173 -6.36 -6.72 -1.06
C PRO A 173 -6.36 -6.53 0.46
N ARG A 174 -7.56 -6.46 1.04
CA ARG A 174 -7.72 -6.42 2.49
C ARG A 174 -7.42 -7.79 3.09
N THR A 175 -6.35 -7.92 3.85
CA THR A 175 -6.03 -9.14 4.60
C THR A 175 -6.80 -9.16 5.91
N ARG A 176 -7.67 -10.18 6.09
CA ARG A 176 -8.45 -10.34 7.33
C ARG A 176 -7.69 -11.13 8.41
N ARG A 177 -6.81 -12.03 8.00
CA ARG A 177 -6.04 -12.92 8.90
C ARG A 177 -4.65 -13.11 8.34
N PHE A 178 -3.65 -13.05 9.21
CA PHE A 178 -2.24 -13.24 8.87
C PHE A 178 -1.61 -14.12 9.94
N TYR A 179 -1.04 -15.25 9.54
CA TYR A 179 -0.43 -16.22 10.45
C TYR A 179 0.87 -16.76 9.87
N GLY A 180 1.90 -16.87 10.70
CA GLY A 180 3.10 -17.65 10.44
C GLY A 180 4.03 -17.10 9.36
N ARG A 181 4.09 -15.79 9.21
CA ARG A 181 5.03 -15.08 8.31
C ARG A 181 5.69 -13.91 9.03
N GLU A 182 5.66 -13.95 10.35
CA GLU A 182 6.18 -12.90 11.20
C GLU A 182 7.69 -12.73 10.99
N LEU A 183 8.44 -13.85 10.85
CA LEU A 183 9.88 -13.83 10.65
C LEU A 183 10.27 -13.29 9.26
N GLU A 184 9.58 -13.71 8.21
CA GLU A 184 9.82 -13.21 6.86
C GLU A 184 9.48 -11.71 6.78
N LEU A 185 8.37 -11.29 7.39
CA LEU A 185 7.98 -9.88 7.47
C LEU A 185 9.03 -9.06 8.23
N GLU A 186 9.47 -9.53 9.40
CA GLU A 186 10.50 -8.87 10.21
C GLU A 186 11.82 -8.72 9.44
N ASN A 187 12.27 -9.76 8.77
CA ASN A 187 13.49 -9.74 7.95
C ASN A 187 13.38 -8.73 6.80
N MET A 188 12.21 -8.66 6.12
CA MET A 188 11.98 -7.69 5.05
C MET A 188 11.96 -6.25 5.59
N VAL A 189 11.26 -6.02 6.72
CA VAL A 189 11.20 -4.70 7.37
C VAL A 189 12.58 -4.26 7.81
N ASN A 190 13.32 -5.12 8.52
CA ASN A 190 14.67 -4.82 9.00
C ASN A 190 15.63 -4.48 7.85
N LEU A 191 15.59 -5.24 6.75
CA LEU A 191 16.41 -4.93 5.58
C LEU A 191 16.07 -3.54 5.02
N LEU A 192 14.78 -3.28 4.80
CA LEU A 192 14.31 -2.06 4.15
C LEU A 192 14.42 -0.82 5.06
N GLU A 193 14.41 -0.97 6.38
CA GLU A 193 14.60 0.15 7.31
C GLU A 193 16.07 0.62 7.37
N HIS A 194 17.02 -0.30 7.23
CA HIS A 194 18.44 0.01 7.42
C HIS A 194 19.19 0.31 6.11
N GLN A 195 18.63 -0.11 4.98
CA GLN A 195 19.27 0.11 3.68
C GLN A 195 18.25 0.15 2.53
N SER A 196 18.63 0.77 1.43
CA SER A 196 17.90 0.65 0.17
C SER A 196 18.25 -0.68 -0.49
N GLY A 197 17.23 -1.35 -1.04
CA GLY A 197 17.46 -2.64 -1.67
C GLY A 197 16.25 -3.19 -2.39
N SER A 198 16.48 -4.25 -3.15
CA SER A 198 15.43 -5.01 -3.82
C SER A 198 15.26 -6.37 -3.18
N ILE A 199 14.02 -6.83 -3.06
CA ILE A 199 13.67 -8.17 -2.56
C ILE A 199 12.80 -8.86 -3.62
N LEU A 200 13.21 -10.06 -4.02
CA LEU A 200 12.39 -10.97 -4.81
C LEU A 200 11.85 -12.07 -3.90
N VAL A 201 10.53 -12.22 -3.87
CA VAL A 201 9.83 -13.21 -3.03
C VAL A 201 9.14 -14.23 -3.95
N PRO A 202 9.86 -15.29 -4.35
CA PRO A 202 9.27 -16.38 -5.10
C PRO A 202 8.45 -17.29 -4.20
N GLY A 203 7.41 -17.92 -4.76
CA GLY A 203 6.62 -18.90 -4.04
C GLY A 203 5.41 -19.35 -4.85
N ILE A 204 4.96 -20.59 -4.64
CA ILE A 204 3.87 -21.21 -5.37
C ILE A 204 2.54 -20.46 -5.18
N ALA A 205 1.54 -20.78 -6.02
CA ALA A 205 0.20 -20.20 -5.90
C ALA A 205 -0.41 -20.53 -4.53
N GLY A 206 -1.03 -19.53 -3.87
CA GLY A 206 -1.69 -19.74 -2.57
C GLY A 206 -0.79 -19.83 -1.35
N ILE A 207 0.54 -19.66 -1.48
CA ILE A 207 1.50 -19.74 -0.37
C ILE A 207 1.47 -18.50 0.57
N GLY A 208 0.71 -17.47 0.21
CA GLY A 208 0.52 -16.29 1.06
C GLY A 208 1.30 -15.03 0.63
N LYS A 209 1.86 -14.97 -0.59
CA LYS A 209 2.59 -13.81 -1.11
C LYS A 209 1.84 -12.49 -0.99
N THR A 210 0.61 -12.44 -1.50
CA THR A 210 -0.24 -11.24 -1.47
C THR A 210 -0.62 -10.82 -0.04
N SER A 211 -0.76 -11.77 0.90
CA SER A 211 -0.99 -11.46 2.30
C SER A 211 0.25 -10.85 2.95
N LEU A 212 1.43 -11.36 2.61
CA LEU A 212 2.71 -10.81 3.08
C LEU A 212 2.95 -9.41 2.50
N SER A 213 2.65 -9.17 1.20
CA SER A 213 2.79 -7.86 0.57
C SER A 213 1.91 -6.81 1.26
N ALA A 214 0.67 -7.16 1.59
CA ALA A 214 -0.24 -6.25 2.30
C ALA A 214 0.28 -5.91 3.71
N LYS A 215 0.81 -6.88 4.46
CA LYS A 215 1.39 -6.64 5.78
C LYS A 215 2.69 -5.84 5.72
N LEU A 216 3.51 -6.06 4.72
CA LEU A 216 4.71 -5.26 4.48
C LEU A 216 4.34 -3.79 4.23
N ILE A 217 3.36 -3.53 3.38
CA ILE A 217 2.87 -2.17 3.10
C ILE A 217 2.33 -1.52 4.38
N GLU A 218 1.55 -2.26 5.19
CA GLU A 218 1.02 -1.78 6.46
C GLU A 218 2.15 -1.34 7.42
N SER A 219 3.28 -2.06 7.44
CA SER A 219 4.46 -1.72 8.27
C SER A 219 5.15 -0.41 7.86
N PHE A 220 5.02 0.00 6.59
CA PHE A 220 5.60 1.24 6.06
C PHE A 220 4.59 2.36 5.84
N THR A 221 3.33 2.16 6.19
CA THR A 221 2.31 3.21 6.20
C THR A 221 2.78 4.33 7.14
N HIS A 222 2.71 5.58 6.70
CA HIS A 222 3.21 6.77 7.38
C HIS A 222 4.75 6.92 7.49
N ARG A 223 5.54 6.02 6.88
CA ARG A 223 7.00 6.09 6.88
C ARG A 223 7.62 6.35 5.51
N ARG A 224 6.96 5.86 4.45
CA ARG A 224 7.43 5.96 3.05
C ARG A 224 6.29 6.29 2.09
N ASN A 225 6.64 6.85 0.95
CA ASN A 225 5.74 6.85 -0.21
C ASN A 225 5.54 5.41 -0.67
N LEU A 226 4.30 5.01 -0.92
CA LEU A 226 3.95 3.62 -1.19
C LEU A 226 3.29 3.48 -2.55
N LEU A 227 3.84 2.61 -3.39
CA LEU A 227 3.18 2.12 -4.59
C LEU A 227 2.98 0.61 -4.49
N TYR A 228 1.75 0.16 -4.64
CA TYR A 228 1.43 -1.25 -4.87
C TYR A 228 0.88 -1.41 -6.28
N HIS A 229 1.53 -2.25 -7.07
CA HIS A 229 1.10 -2.59 -8.42
C HIS A 229 0.92 -4.10 -8.55
N ARG A 230 -0.29 -4.52 -8.92
CA ARG A 230 -0.59 -5.93 -9.16
C ARG A 230 -0.65 -6.20 -10.64
N CYS A 231 0.32 -6.95 -11.15
CA CYS A 231 0.41 -7.30 -12.56
C CYS A 231 -0.78 -8.15 -13.02
N GLN A 232 -1.28 -7.85 -14.22
CA GLN A 232 -2.35 -8.61 -14.87
C GLN A 232 -1.84 -9.26 -16.16
N ASP A 233 -2.46 -10.37 -16.58
CA ASP A 233 -2.04 -11.14 -17.75
C ASP A 233 -2.16 -10.36 -19.09
N TRP A 234 -2.98 -9.30 -19.12
CA TRP A 234 -3.22 -8.45 -20.30
C TRP A 234 -2.45 -7.12 -20.27
N GLU A 235 -1.71 -6.84 -19.20
CA GLU A 235 -0.96 -5.60 -19.04
C GLU A 235 0.44 -5.73 -19.65
N GLY A 236 0.80 -4.73 -20.47
CA GLY A 236 2.18 -4.53 -20.93
C GLY A 236 2.97 -3.61 -20.00
N SER A 237 4.25 -3.42 -20.31
CA SER A 237 5.16 -2.51 -19.61
C SER A 237 4.61 -1.09 -19.45
N ARG A 238 3.80 -0.64 -20.42
CA ARG A 238 3.25 0.71 -20.43
C ARG A 238 2.30 0.96 -19.24
N ALA A 239 1.46 0.00 -18.88
CA ALA A 239 0.53 0.14 -17.76
C ALA A 239 1.27 0.33 -16.42
N PHE A 240 2.34 -0.44 -16.19
CA PHE A 240 3.22 -0.23 -15.04
C PHE A 240 3.90 1.13 -15.04
N LEU A 241 4.44 1.55 -16.18
CA LEU A 241 5.11 2.85 -16.30
C LEU A 241 4.15 4.02 -16.11
N GLU A 242 2.91 3.91 -16.57
CA GLU A 242 1.85 4.91 -16.35
C GLU A 242 1.45 4.97 -14.86
N ALA A 243 1.30 3.83 -14.19
CA ALA A 243 1.04 3.79 -12.74
C ALA A 243 2.19 4.41 -11.94
N MET A 244 3.44 4.11 -12.31
CA MET A 244 4.63 4.76 -11.73
C MET A 244 4.64 6.26 -11.98
N ALA A 245 4.37 6.70 -13.23
CA ALA A 245 4.36 8.11 -13.59
C ALA A 245 3.28 8.89 -12.81
N GLU A 246 2.07 8.34 -12.69
CA GLU A 246 1.00 8.95 -11.91
C GLU A 246 1.39 9.10 -10.43
N TRP A 247 1.98 8.06 -9.86
CA TRP A 247 2.43 8.09 -8.47
C TRP A 247 3.60 9.06 -8.25
N LEU A 248 4.61 9.08 -9.15
CA LEU A 248 5.72 10.02 -9.10
C LEU A 248 5.27 11.47 -9.32
N SER A 249 4.29 11.70 -10.21
CA SER A 249 3.67 13.02 -10.39
C SER A 249 2.97 13.49 -9.12
N ALA A 250 2.31 12.59 -8.39
CA ALA A 250 1.74 12.90 -7.09
C ALA A 250 2.80 13.25 -6.04
N MET A 251 4.01 12.69 -6.15
CA MET A 251 5.19 13.05 -5.34
C MET A 251 5.87 14.35 -5.79
N GLY A 252 5.50 14.90 -6.95
CA GLY A 252 6.01 16.17 -7.49
C GLY A 252 6.98 16.04 -8.67
N SER A 253 7.20 14.84 -9.22
CA SER A 253 8.01 14.63 -10.42
C SER A 253 7.12 14.20 -11.58
N ASP A 254 7.00 15.08 -12.59
CA ASP A 254 6.21 14.81 -13.81
C ASP A 254 7.08 14.30 -14.99
N ASP A 255 8.39 14.15 -14.79
CA ASP A 255 9.34 13.88 -15.86
C ASP A 255 9.07 12.56 -16.57
N LEU A 256 8.69 11.51 -15.81
CA LEU A 256 8.29 10.22 -16.40
C LEU A 256 6.97 10.36 -17.17
N SER A 257 6.00 11.11 -16.65
CA SER A 257 4.72 11.36 -17.32
C SER A 257 4.89 12.11 -18.63
N ASP A 258 5.71 13.19 -18.64
CA ASP A 258 6.02 13.98 -19.82
C ASP A 258 6.77 13.13 -20.88
N TYR A 259 7.70 12.27 -20.42
CA TYR A 259 8.39 11.33 -21.29
C TYR A 259 7.44 10.33 -21.95
N LEU A 260 6.57 9.71 -21.18
CA LEU A 260 5.59 8.73 -21.72
C LEU A 260 4.58 9.38 -22.67
N ALA A 261 4.21 10.63 -22.45
CA ALA A 261 3.33 11.38 -23.34
C ALA A 261 4.01 11.66 -24.71
N SER A 262 5.32 11.86 -24.72
CA SER A 262 6.09 12.16 -25.93
C SER A 262 6.64 10.91 -26.64
N SER A 263 6.66 9.75 -25.97
CA SER A 263 7.28 8.52 -26.48
C SER A 263 6.29 7.35 -26.49
N PRO A 264 5.75 6.96 -27.67
CA PRO A 264 4.83 5.82 -27.76
C PRO A 264 5.47 4.49 -27.34
N VAL A 265 6.77 4.32 -27.57
CA VAL A 265 7.56 3.14 -27.19
C VAL A 265 8.66 3.60 -26.24
N PRO A 266 8.46 3.49 -24.91
CA PRO A 266 9.44 3.96 -23.95
C PRO A 266 10.69 3.07 -23.95
N GLN A 267 11.86 3.71 -23.91
CA GLN A 267 13.14 3.02 -23.77
C GLN A 267 13.37 2.66 -22.30
N PRO A 268 13.65 1.39 -21.95
CA PRO A 268 13.82 0.96 -20.57
C PRO A 268 14.84 1.79 -19.79
N GLN A 269 16.00 2.06 -20.36
CA GLN A 269 17.05 2.81 -19.69
C GLN A 269 16.64 4.25 -19.35
N MET A 270 15.90 4.92 -20.23
CA MET A 270 15.41 6.27 -19.98
C MET A 270 14.38 6.28 -18.85
N ALA A 271 13.43 5.34 -18.89
CA ALA A 271 12.43 5.18 -17.84
C ALA A 271 13.09 4.92 -16.47
N VAL A 272 14.10 4.02 -16.41
CA VAL A 272 14.86 3.74 -15.18
C VAL A 272 15.57 4.98 -14.64
N ASN A 273 16.20 5.78 -15.50
CA ASN A 273 16.89 7.00 -15.06
C ASN A 273 15.91 8.01 -14.46
N LEU A 274 14.78 8.28 -15.14
CA LEU A 274 13.76 9.21 -14.66
C LEU A 274 13.11 8.74 -13.33
N MET A 275 12.82 7.45 -13.23
CA MET A 275 12.31 6.86 -11.98
C MET A 275 13.34 6.98 -10.85
N SER A 276 14.60 6.66 -11.11
CA SER A 276 15.67 6.71 -10.09
C SER A 276 15.89 8.14 -9.59
N GLU A 277 15.87 9.12 -10.49
CA GLU A 277 15.99 10.54 -10.14
C GLU A 277 14.82 10.99 -9.27
N ALA A 278 13.59 10.68 -9.64
CA ALA A 278 12.42 11.00 -8.86
C ALA A 278 12.43 10.32 -7.48
N LEU A 279 12.79 9.03 -7.41
CA LEU A 279 12.87 8.26 -6.16
C LEU A 279 13.99 8.75 -5.23
N SER A 280 15.05 9.38 -5.75
CA SER A 280 16.15 9.91 -4.92
C SER A 280 15.71 11.05 -3.99
N THR A 281 14.54 11.64 -4.24
CA THR A 281 14.07 12.84 -3.52
C THR A 281 13.33 12.55 -2.22
N SER A 282 12.85 11.32 -2.02
CA SER A 282 11.97 10.96 -0.88
C SER A 282 11.99 9.46 -0.57
N PRO A 283 11.84 9.07 0.71
CA PRO A 283 11.69 7.67 1.07
C PRO A 283 10.53 7.01 0.32
N ALA A 284 10.76 5.85 -0.27
CA ALA A 284 9.79 5.19 -1.14
C ALA A 284 9.84 3.66 -1.01
N LEU A 285 8.70 3.01 -1.17
CA LEU A 285 8.59 1.56 -1.29
C LEU A 285 7.66 1.21 -2.45
N VAL A 286 8.21 0.52 -3.42
CA VAL A 286 7.49 -0.02 -4.58
C VAL A 286 7.29 -1.51 -4.37
N VAL A 287 6.05 -1.96 -4.38
CA VAL A 287 5.67 -3.37 -4.25
C VAL A 287 4.97 -3.83 -5.51
N ILE A 288 5.50 -4.87 -6.14
CA ILE A 288 4.94 -5.46 -7.36
C ILE A 288 4.49 -6.88 -7.03
N ASP A 289 3.20 -7.14 -7.20
CA ASP A 289 2.63 -8.47 -6.98
C ASP A 289 2.26 -9.15 -8.29
N ASP A 290 2.18 -10.48 -8.26
CA ASP A 290 1.87 -11.33 -9.41
C ASP A 290 2.81 -11.13 -10.62
N LEU A 291 4.08 -10.78 -10.42
CA LEU A 291 5.05 -10.47 -11.48
C LEU A 291 5.19 -11.58 -12.54
N HIS A 292 4.92 -12.83 -12.18
CA HIS A 292 4.96 -13.98 -13.11
C HIS A 292 3.93 -13.89 -14.25
N LYS A 293 2.93 -13.00 -14.15
CA LYS A 293 1.94 -12.78 -15.21
C LYS A 293 2.47 -11.94 -16.36
N VAL A 294 3.58 -11.24 -16.13
CA VAL A 294 4.16 -10.37 -17.14
C VAL A 294 5.06 -11.16 -18.08
N GLY A 295 4.70 -11.16 -19.36
CA GLY A 295 5.52 -11.68 -20.46
C GLY A 295 6.34 -10.63 -21.21
N ASP A 296 6.27 -9.36 -20.81
CA ASP A 296 6.88 -8.22 -21.53
C ASP A 296 8.35 -8.02 -21.11
N GLU A 297 9.27 -8.28 -22.05
CA GLU A 297 10.71 -8.10 -21.85
C GLU A 297 11.10 -6.64 -21.53
N THR A 298 10.31 -5.67 -21.95
CA THR A 298 10.53 -4.25 -21.65
C THR A 298 10.36 -4.00 -20.15
N LEU A 299 9.27 -4.52 -19.54
CA LEU A 299 9.08 -4.39 -18.10
C LEU A 299 10.17 -5.12 -17.32
N ILE A 300 10.54 -6.32 -17.75
CA ILE A 300 11.65 -7.06 -17.13
C ILE A 300 12.96 -6.25 -17.17
N SER A 301 13.25 -5.61 -18.31
CA SER A 301 14.44 -4.76 -18.46
C SER A 301 14.38 -3.52 -17.55
N VAL A 302 13.20 -2.91 -17.40
CA VAL A 302 13.00 -1.78 -16.49
C VAL A 302 13.23 -2.20 -15.04
N LEU A 303 12.63 -3.30 -14.60
CA LEU A 303 12.79 -3.79 -13.22
C LEU A 303 14.23 -4.21 -12.91
N ARG A 304 14.91 -4.83 -13.87
CA ARG A 304 16.34 -5.13 -13.78
C ARG A 304 17.19 -3.88 -13.60
N GLY A 305 16.96 -2.87 -14.46
CA GLY A 305 17.66 -1.59 -14.37
C GLY A 305 17.39 -0.86 -13.06
N LEU A 306 16.15 -0.86 -12.60
CA LEU A 306 15.75 -0.24 -11.33
C LEU A 306 16.39 -0.95 -10.13
N SER A 307 16.41 -2.28 -10.12
CA SER A 307 17.06 -3.08 -9.05
C SER A 307 18.54 -2.77 -8.92
N LEU A 308 19.25 -2.49 -10.03
CA LEU A 308 20.65 -2.09 -10.02
C LEU A 308 20.84 -0.68 -9.46
N LYS A 309 19.87 0.22 -9.63
CA LYS A 309 19.94 1.61 -9.19
C LYS A 309 19.51 1.82 -7.72
N ILE A 310 18.54 1.06 -7.23
CA ILE A 310 18.00 1.23 -5.87
C ILE A 310 19.06 1.21 -4.78
N PRO A 311 20.09 0.34 -4.77
CA PRO A 311 21.12 0.36 -3.74
C PRO A 311 21.99 1.64 -3.71
N GLU A 312 21.90 2.48 -4.74
CA GLU A 312 22.58 3.80 -4.80
C GLU A 312 21.72 4.93 -4.22
N LEU A 313 20.42 4.66 -3.97
CA LEU A 313 19.45 5.62 -3.45
C LEU A 313 19.37 5.55 -1.92
N GLU A 314 18.73 6.53 -1.30
CA GLU A 314 18.49 6.54 0.15
C GLU A 314 17.04 6.20 0.48
N ASN A 315 16.83 5.26 1.38
CA ASN A 315 15.49 4.87 1.88
C ASN A 315 14.50 4.44 0.79
N VAL A 316 14.98 3.78 -0.27
CA VAL A 316 14.15 3.25 -1.35
C VAL A 316 14.14 1.72 -1.34
N GLY A 317 12.95 1.14 -1.42
CA GLY A 317 12.76 -0.31 -1.50
C GLY A 317 11.99 -0.72 -2.75
N LEU A 318 12.37 -1.87 -3.34
CA LEU A 318 11.63 -2.55 -4.40
C LEU A 318 11.36 -3.99 -3.97
N VAL A 319 10.11 -4.37 -3.84
CA VAL A 319 9.73 -5.74 -3.45
C VAL A 319 8.86 -6.34 -4.53
N MET A 320 9.27 -7.51 -5.00
CA MET A 320 8.63 -8.21 -6.11
C MET A 320 8.17 -9.59 -5.67
N PHE A 321 6.90 -9.89 -5.86
CA PHE A 321 6.30 -11.20 -5.59
C PHE A 321 6.03 -11.94 -6.90
N SER A 322 6.55 -13.17 -7.00
CA SER A 322 6.41 -14.00 -8.21
C SER A 322 6.10 -15.46 -7.86
N ARG A 323 5.58 -16.23 -8.83
CA ARG A 323 5.43 -17.69 -8.69
C ARG A 323 6.68 -18.44 -9.11
N SER A 324 7.51 -17.85 -9.94
CA SER A 324 8.69 -18.51 -10.49
C SER A 324 9.98 -17.86 -10.04
N PHE A 325 11.03 -18.68 -9.92
CA PHE A 325 12.42 -18.26 -9.72
C PHE A 325 13.06 -17.68 -10.99
N ARG A 326 12.36 -17.53 -12.10
CA ARG A 326 12.95 -16.91 -13.28
C ARG A 326 13.57 -15.61 -12.85
N MET A 327 14.90 -15.54 -12.99
CA MET A 327 15.71 -14.39 -12.62
C MET A 327 15.31 -13.18 -13.47
N VAL A 328 14.26 -12.53 -13.03
CA VAL A 328 13.80 -11.27 -13.62
C VAL A 328 14.82 -10.17 -13.34
N VAL A 329 15.47 -10.25 -12.17
CA VAL A 329 16.42 -9.24 -11.68
C VAL A 329 17.73 -9.88 -11.25
N PRO A 330 18.87 -9.21 -11.39
CA PRO A 330 20.18 -9.73 -10.97
C PRO A 330 20.23 -9.81 -9.44
N GLU A 331 20.81 -10.90 -8.92
CA GLU A 331 21.10 -11.01 -7.48
C GLU A 331 22.28 -10.13 -7.10
N SER A 332 23.27 -9.99 -7.98
CA SER A 332 24.45 -9.14 -7.79
C SER A 332 24.77 -8.30 -9.01
N ASP A 333 25.46 -7.19 -8.79
CA ASP A 333 26.01 -6.35 -9.85
C ASP A 333 27.35 -6.91 -10.40
N THR A 334 27.94 -6.21 -11.36
CA THR A 334 29.22 -6.59 -11.96
C THR A 334 30.39 -6.57 -10.97
N SER A 335 30.26 -5.93 -9.82
CA SER A 335 31.25 -5.88 -8.74
C SER A 335 31.06 -6.97 -7.69
N GLY A 336 30.01 -7.79 -7.81
CA GLY A 336 29.63 -8.82 -6.85
C GLY A 336 28.83 -8.31 -5.64
N ARG A 337 28.38 -7.03 -5.66
CA ARG A 337 27.49 -6.49 -4.62
C ARG A 337 26.08 -7.07 -4.80
N ILE A 338 25.49 -7.57 -3.71
CA ILE A 338 24.09 -8.03 -3.71
C ILE A 338 23.18 -6.83 -3.96
N VAL A 339 22.40 -6.90 -5.03
CA VAL A 339 21.42 -5.84 -5.42
C VAL A 339 19.99 -6.31 -5.22
N THR A 340 19.75 -7.63 -5.25
CA THR A 340 18.43 -8.21 -4.97
C THR A 340 18.58 -9.40 -4.02
N LEU A 341 17.90 -9.33 -2.89
CA LEU A 341 17.78 -10.47 -1.97
C LEU A 341 16.64 -11.37 -2.46
N VAL A 342 16.94 -12.65 -2.66
CA VAL A 342 15.93 -13.66 -2.98
C VAL A 342 15.46 -14.32 -1.68
N MET A 343 14.16 -14.24 -1.39
CA MET A 343 13.54 -14.77 -0.17
C MET A 343 12.37 -15.69 -0.55
N PRO A 344 12.62 -16.99 -0.78
CA PRO A 344 11.56 -17.93 -1.13
C PRO A 344 10.60 -18.13 0.04
N LEU A 345 9.32 -18.33 -0.29
CA LEU A 345 8.30 -18.68 0.71
C LEU A 345 7.99 -20.17 0.66
N ASP A 346 8.25 -20.84 1.76
CA ASP A 346 7.88 -22.24 2.01
C ASP A 346 6.51 -22.36 2.69
N GLY A 347 6.08 -23.57 3.03
CA GLY A 347 4.87 -23.82 3.82
C GLY A 347 4.95 -23.17 5.21
N LEU A 348 3.80 -22.99 5.83
CA LEU A 348 3.72 -22.52 7.22
C LEU A 348 4.19 -23.60 8.19
N ASP A 349 4.72 -23.18 9.31
CA ASP A 349 5.05 -24.08 10.42
C ASP A 349 3.79 -24.72 11.05
N GLN A 350 4.00 -25.60 12.01
CA GLN A 350 2.90 -26.32 12.67
C GLN A 350 2.02 -25.37 13.49
N GLU A 351 2.59 -24.36 14.14
CA GLU A 351 1.84 -23.43 14.98
C GLU A 351 0.89 -22.55 14.15
N ALA A 352 1.41 -21.96 13.06
CA ALA A 352 0.62 -21.17 12.14
C ALA A 352 -0.44 -22.01 11.40
N SER A 353 -0.09 -23.23 10.99
CA SER A 353 -1.02 -24.19 10.38
C SER A 353 -2.19 -24.51 11.32
N ARG A 354 -1.92 -24.69 12.60
CA ARG A 354 -2.95 -24.94 13.62
C ARG A 354 -3.87 -23.74 13.79
N LYS A 355 -3.34 -22.52 13.74
CA LYS A 355 -4.14 -21.28 13.81
C LYS A 355 -5.10 -21.14 12.62
N ILE A 356 -4.75 -21.64 11.44
CA ILE A 356 -5.64 -21.66 10.28
C ILE A 356 -6.77 -22.68 10.46
N LEU A 357 -6.48 -23.84 11.02
CA LEU A 357 -7.46 -24.93 11.23
C LEU A 357 -8.39 -24.69 12.44
N THR A 358 -8.64 -23.45 12.82
CA THR A 358 -9.39 -23.07 14.05
C THR A 358 -10.84 -23.52 14.09
N THR A 359 -11.47 -23.80 12.95
CA THR A 359 -12.86 -24.30 12.92
C THR A 359 -12.96 -25.80 13.23
N MET A 360 -11.84 -26.52 13.15
CA MET A 360 -11.74 -27.92 13.53
C MET A 360 -11.45 -28.07 15.04
N LYS A 361 -12.44 -27.73 15.88
CA LYS A 361 -12.25 -27.67 17.35
C LYS A 361 -11.82 -28.98 18.01
N ASP A 362 -12.12 -30.12 17.37
CA ASP A 362 -11.89 -31.47 17.91
C ASP A 362 -10.79 -32.24 17.17
N ILE A 363 -9.91 -31.56 16.43
CA ILE A 363 -8.80 -32.23 15.74
C ILE A 363 -7.77 -32.71 16.75
N ASP A 364 -7.55 -34.01 16.83
CA ASP A 364 -6.49 -34.58 17.65
C ASP A 364 -5.08 -34.34 17.03
N MET A 365 -4.05 -34.55 17.83
CA MET A 365 -2.68 -34.28 17.39
C MET A 365 -2.23 -35.15 16.22
N PRO A 366 -2.52 -36.46 16.17
CA PRO A 366 -2.22 -37.30 15.00
C PRO A 366 -2.89 -36.84 13.72
N GLN A 367 -4.18 -36.46 13.78
CA GLN A 367 -4.91 -35.94 12.62
C GLN A 367 -4.35 -34.60 12.15
N PHE A 368 -4.04 -33.70 13.09
CA PHE A 368 -3.39 -32.42 12.77
C PHE A 368 -2.06 -32.64 12.05
N LEU A 369 -1.18 -33.47 12.61
CA LEU A 369 0.12 -33.77 11.99
C LEU A 369 -0.04 -34.41 10.60
N HIS A 370 -1.03 -35.29 10.43
CA HIS A 370 -1.33 -35.87 9.13
C HIS A 370 -1.73 -34.79 8.09
N ILE A 371 -2.64 -33.88 8.45
CA ILE A 371 -3.07 -32.77 7.59
C ILE A 371 -1.90 -31.83 7.30
N HIS A 372 -1.11 -31.46 8.31
CA HIS A 372 0.04 -30.59 8.12
C HIS A 372 1.07 -31.20 7.18
N ASN A 373 1.41 -32.48 7.35
CA ASN A 373 2.36 -33.19 6.48
C ASN A 373 1.84 -33.32 5.04
N LEU A 374 0.56 -33.65 4.84
CA LEU A 374 -0.04 -33.70 3.51
C LEU A 374 -0.07 -32.33 2.81
N SER A 375 -0.44 -31.29 3.54
CA SER A 375 -0.48 -29.93 3.00
C SER A 375 0.91 -29.27 2.92
N ARG A 376 1.92 -29.85 3.56
CA ARG A 376 3.24 -29.21 3.80
C ARG A 376 3.11 -27.78 4.35
N GLY A 377 2.10 -27.52 5.16
CA GLY A 377 1.80 -26.19 5.68
C GLY A 377 1.30 -25.18 4.65
N HIS A 378 0.83 -25.61 3.48
CA HIS A 378 0.37 -24.71 2.42
C HIS A 378 -0.92 -23.95 2.85
N PRO A 379 -0.91 -22.60 2.98
CA PRO A 379 -1.99 -21.85 3.59
C PRO A 379 -3.34 -22.06 2.90
N LEU A 380 -3.37 -22.01 1.57
CA LEU A 380 -4.62 -22.17 0.82
C LEU A 380 -5.19 -23.59 0.97
N VAL A 381 -4.32 -24.62 0.98
CA VAL A 381 -4.76 -26.01 1.20
C VAL A 381 -5.34 -26.16 2.60
N LEU A 382 -4.68 -25.60 3.62
CA LEU A 382 -5.18 -25.58 5.00
C LEU A 382 -6.53 -24.86 5.13
N GLU A 383 -6.69 -23.71 4.45
CA GLU A 383 -7.97 -22.99 4.43
C GLU A 383 -9.08 -23.78 3.73
N LEU A 384 -8.77 -24.48 2.63
CA LEU A 384 -9.73 -25.33 1.94
C LEU A 384 -10.17 -26.51 2.81
N ILE A 385 -9.22 -27.17 3.49
CA ILE A 385 -9.54 -28.23 4.47
C ILE A 385 -10.41 -27.68 5.57
N ASN A 386 -10.07 -26.53 6.14
CA ASN A 386 -10.81 -25.88 7.22
C ASN A 386 -12.26 -25.53 6.79
N ARG A 387 -12.48 -25.09 5.55
CA ARG A 387 -13.81 -24.80 5.00
C ARG A 387 -14.58 -26.06 4.62
N GLY A 388 -13.91 -27.07 4.07
CA GLY A 388 -14.51 -28.34 3.64
C GLY A 388 -15.03 -29.17 4.82
N SER A 389 -14.44 -29.03 6.00
CA SER A 389 -14.94 -29.65 7.24
C SER A 389 -16.36 -29.20 7.62
N VAL A 390 -16.82 -28.07 7.04
CA VAL A 390 -18.15 -27.49 7.31
C VAL A 390 -19.21 -27.91 6.25
N GLY A 391 -18.79 -28.47 5.07
CA GLY A 391 -19.74 -28.63 3.95
C GLY A 391 -19.56 -29.83 3.00
N GLY A 392 -18.65 -30.76 3.23
CA GLY A 392 -18.61 -32.04 2.49
C GLY A 392 -18.04 -32.06 1.06
N THR A 393 -17.50 -30.94 0.51
CA THR A 393 -17.03 -30.85 -0.90
C THR A 393 -15.51 -30.63 -1.04
N PHE A 394 -14.75 -31.08 -0.03
CA PHE A 394 -13.29 -30.83 0.01
C PHE A 394 -12.54 -31.39 -1.22
N HIS A 395 -12.86 -32.59 -1.66
CA HIS A 395 -12.13 -33.26 -2.75
C HIS A 395 -12.32 -32.50 -4.08
N GLU A 396 -13.55 -32.14 -4.41
CA GLU A 396 -13.88 -31.40 -5.63
C GLU A 396 -13.22 -30.00 -5.66
N THR A 397 -13.14 -29.33 -4.52
CA THR A 397 -12.53 -27.98 -4.44
C THR A 397 -11.02 -28.03 -4.57
N LEU A 398 -10.36 -29.04 -4.00
CA LEU A 398 -8.91 -29.24 -4.11
C LEU A 398 -8.54 -29.67 -5.54
N GLU A 399 -9.27 -30.61 -6.14
CA GLU A 399 -9.08 -31.04 -7.53
C GLU A 399 -9.24 -29.86 -8.49
N ALA A 400 -10.32 -29.09 -8.36
CA ALA A 400 -10.57 -27.92 -9.19
C ALA A 400 -9.46 -26.85 -9.03
N PHE A 401 -8.90 -26.67 -7.83
CA PHE A 401 -7.77 -25.78 -7.61
C PHE A 401 -6.50 -26.30 -8.29
N VAL A 402 -6.17 -27.59 -8.12
CA VAL A 402 -4.98 -28.22 -8.72
C VAL A 402 -5.10 -28.17 -10.25
N GLU A 403 -6.25 -28.48 -10.80
CA GLU A 403 -6.51 -28.43 -12.23
C GLU A 403 -6.37 -27.00 -12.79
N LYS A 404 -7.00 -26.01 -12.15
CA LYS A 404 -7.01 -24.62 -12.60
C LYS A 404 -5.68 -23.92 -12.40
N GLU A 405 -5.04 -24.07 -11.25
CA GLU A 405 -3.87 -23.26 -10.85
C GLU A 405 -2.53 -23.92 -11.15
N ILE A 406 -2.51 -25.25 -11.26
CA ILE A 406 -1.29 -26.01 -11.55
C ILE A 406 -1.37 -26.62 -12.94
N PHE A 407 -2.32 -27.55 -13.14
CA PHE A 407 -2.36 -28.38 -14.33
C PHE A 407 -2.64 -27.60 -15.63
N SER A 408 -3.52 -26.60 -15.59
CA SER A 408 -3.85 -25.77 -16.77
C SER A 408 -2.66 -24.96 -17.29
N ARG A 409 -1.67 -24.67 -16.43
CA ARG A 409 -0.50 -23.85 -16.76
C ARG A 409 0.71 -24.65 -17.24
N LEU A 410 0.66 -25.95 -17.09
CA LEU A 410 1.71 -26.84 -17.59
C LEU A 410 1.62 -26.99 -19.10
N SER A 411 2.76 -26.91 -19.77
CA SER A 411 2.87 -27.27 -21.20
C SER A 411 2.52 -28.75 -21.42
N GLY A 412 2.27 -29.13 -22.66
CA GLY A 412 2.01 -30.53 -22.99
C GLY A 412 3.14 -31.48 -22.60
N ALA A 413 4.40 -31.01 -22.66
CA ALA A 413 5.56 -31.76 -22.24
C ALA A 413 5.62 -31.94 -20.72
N GLU A 414 5.40 -30.86 -19.95
CA GLU A 414 5.36 -30.89 -18.48
C GLU A 414 4.23 -31.78 -17.95
N LYS A 415 3.04 -31.74 -18.60
CA LYS A 415 1.92 -32.66 -18.25
C LYS A 415 2.28 -34.12 -18.46
N ARG A 416 2.95 -34.45 -19.58
CA ARG A 416 3.41 -35.84 -19.84
C ARG A 416 4.45 -36.26 -18.81
N LEU A 417 5.40 -35.38 -18.48
CA LEU A 417 6.41 -35.63 -17.47
C LEU A 417 5.79 -35.85 -16.08
N LEU A 418 4.87 -34.98 -15.67
CA LEU A 418 4.16 -35.13 -14.41
C LEU A 418 3.37 -36.44 -14.35
N GLY A 419 2.68 -36.82 -15.46
CA GLY A 419 1.98 -38.09 -15.57
C GLY A 419 2.93 -39.29 -15.47
N ALA A 420 4.12 -39.22 -16.07
CA ALA A 420 5.13 -40.26 -15.96
C ALA A 420 5.67 -40.39 -14.52
N ILE A 421 5.97 -39.26 -13.84
CA ILE A 421 6.44 -39.24 -12.46
C ILE A 421 5.38 -39.76 -11.49
N ALA A 422 4.11 -39.45 -11.71
CA ALA A 422 2.99 -39.88 -10.85
C ALA A 422 2.77 -41.40 -10.78
N VAL A 423 3.34 -42.15 -11.70
CA VAL A 423 3.27 -43.62 -11.69
C VAL A 423 4.23 -44.20 -10.64
N PHE A 424 5.25 -43.45 -10.25
CA PHE A 424 6.24 -43.94 -9.27
C PHE A 424 5.77 -43.63 -7.85
N ARG A 425 5.96 -44.58 -6.95
CA ARG A 425 5.57 -44.46 -5.52
C ARG A 425 6.68 -43.88 -4.64
N GLU A 426 7.88 -43.77 -5.17
CA GLU A 426 9.06 -43.23 -4.47
C GLU A 426 9.63 -42.03 -5.25
N PRO A 427 10.32 -41.11 -4.57
CA PRO A 427 11.01 -39.98 -5.22
C PRO A 427 11.99 -40.49 -6.28
N MET A 428 11.91 -39.94 -7.47
CA MET A 428 12.72 -40.34 -8.60
C MET A 428 13.95 -39.43 -8.73
N PRO A 429 15.18 -39.97 -8.84
CA PRO A 429 16.35 -39.13 -9.04
C PRO A 429 16.33 -38.44 -10.41
N LEU A 430 16.93 -37.27 -10.49
CA LEU A 430 16.88 -36.40 -11.67
C LEU A 430 17.48 -37.10 -12.91
N GLU A 431 18.48 -37.98 -12.71
CA GLU A 431 19.10 -38.77 -13.76
C GLU A 431 18.12 -39.76 -14.40
N ALA A 432 17.18 -40.30 -13.63
CA ALA A 432 16.17 -41.21 -14.15
C ALA A 432 15.09 -40.42 -14.98
N ILE A 433 14.81 -39.18 -14.61
CA ILE A 433 13.93 -38.32 -15.36
C ILE A 433 14.56 -37.89 -16.69
N SER A 434 15.87 -37.58 -16.71
CA SER A 434 16.59 -37.18 -17.92
C SER A 434 16.76 -38.33 -18.93
N GLY A 435 16.64 -39.59 -18.48
CA GLY A 435 16.64 -40.78 -19.36
C GLY A 435 15.27 -41.07 -20.00
N MET A 436 14.21 -40.36 -19.60
CA MET A 436 12.92 -40.46 -20.29
C MET A 436 13.01 -39.61 -21.55
N ASP A 437 12.89 -40.23 -22.73
CA ASP A 437 13.01 -39.61 -24.05
C ASP A 437 11.83 -38.61 -24.28
N MET A 438 11.94 -37.46 -23.62
CA MET A 438 11.01 -36.37 -23.71
C MET A 438 11.73 -35.16 -24.30
N GLU A 439 11.27 -34.64 -25.43
CA GLU A 439 11.69 -33.33 -25.98
C GLU A 439 11.34 -32.20 -24.98
N THR A 440 12.11 -32.09 -23.90
CA THR A 440 11.93 -31.05 -22.87
C THR A 440 13.23 -30.30 -22.70
N ASP A 441 13.14 -28.98 -22.69
CA ASP A 441 14.23 -28.07 -22.38
C ASP A 441 14.75 -28.34 -20.95
N PRO A 442 16.08 -28.46 -20.70
CA PRO A 442 16.66 -28.71 -19.37
C PRO A 442 16.19 -27.74 -18.28
N VAL A 443 15.73 -26.55 -18.65
CA VAL A 443 15.18 -25.54 -17.74
C VAL A 443 13.89 -26.00 -17.05
N SER A 444 13.10 -26.89 -17.68
CA SER A 444 11.86 -27.42 -17.08
C SER A 444 12.12 -28.36 -15.89
N TYR A 445 13.30 -28.98 -15.80
CA TYR A 445 13.64 -29.92 -14.71
C TYR A 445 13.97 -29.21 -13.39
N THR A 446 14.52 -28.00 -13.45
CA THR A 446 14.83 -27.23 -12.25
C THR A 446 13.59 -26.76 -11.51
N HIS A 447 12.46 -26.56 -12.21
CA HIS A 447 11.18 -26.22 -11.60
C HIS A 447 10.60 -27.38 -10.76
N LEU A 448 10.78 -28.61 -11.18
CA LEU A 448 10.28 -29.78 -10.44
C LEU A 448 11.14 -30.08 -9.22
N ARG A 449 12.45 -29.80 -9.27
CA ARG A 449 13.37 -29.99 -8.14
C ARG A 449 13.12 -29.03 -6.96
N ALA A 450 12.61 -27.82 -7.23
CA ALA A 450 12.22 -26.87 -6.20
C ALA A 450 11.00 -27.34 -5.37
N HIS A 451 10.32 -28.38 -5.80
CA HIS A 451 9.20 -29.00 -5.08
C HIS A 451 9.59 -30.27 -4.30
N GLU A 452 10.84 -30.75 -4.42
CA GLU A 452 11.33 -31.99 -3.78
C GLU A 452 12.27 -31.75 -2.59
N THR A 453 12.71 -30.53 -2.34
CA THR A 453 13.47 -30.13 -1.16
C THR A 453 12.65 -29.24 -0.25
#